data_1d15bff5f1c92cfd53be3c87c99e82c2
#
_entry.id   1d15bff5f1c92cfd53be3c87c99e82c2
#
_cell.length_a   1.000
_cell.length_b   1.000
_cell.length_c   1.000
_cell.angle_alpha   90.00
_cell.angle_beta   90.00
_cell.angle_gamma   90.00
#
_symmetry.space_group_name_H-M   'P 1'
#
loop_
_entity.id
_entity.type
_entity.pdbx_description
1 polymer ?
#
loop_
_entity_poly.entity_id
_entity_poly.type
_entity_poly.pdbx_seq_one_letter_code
_entity_poly.pdbx_strand_id
1 'polypeptide(L)'
;KDVQRLELIADRFSKVGSQPDLTEKNLITELEYSIDYIKRRSSKKVSFDFQYPNPNMQVKMNVILFNWVIENLLKNALDAIDGNGDIVIKVEEDTDHAIIDISDSGKGIPRSKQKTVFEPGYSTKKRGWGLGLTLAKRITESYHKGKIFVKQSAPGKGTTFRIILPKS
;
A
#
# COMPACT_ATOMS: atom_id res chain seq x y z
N LYS A 1 -17.03 1.34 -5.53
CA LYS A 1 -17.07 2.80 -5.41
C LYS A 1 -15.68 3.41 -5.38
N ASP A 2 -14.81 2.92 -4.50
CA ASP A 2 -13.45 3.42 -4.43
C ASP A 2 -12.66 3.03 -5.68
N VAL A 3 -12.90 1.85 -6.21
CA VAL A 3 -12.25 1.37 -7.43
C VAL A 3 -12.64 2.24 -8.62
N GLN A 4 -13.92 2.60 -8.73
CA GLN A 4 -14.38 3.46 -9.82
C GLN A 4 -13.78 4.86 -9.73
N ARG A 5 -13.74 5.43 -8.53
CA ARG A 5 -13.13 6.74 -8.31
C ARG A 5 -11.67 6.71 -8.71
N LEU A 6 -10.97 5.65 -8.35
CA LEU A 6 -9.56 5.53 -8.63
C LEU A 6 -9.28 5.27 -10.09
N GLU A 7 -10.09 4.43 -10.75
CA GLU A 7 -9.96 4.22 -12.17
C GLU A 7 -10.11 5.54 -12.95
N LEU A 8 -11.05 6.38 -12.53
CA LEU A 8 -11.24 7.69 -13.12
C LEU A 8 -10.00 8.58 -12.94
N ILE A 9 -9.43 8.57 -11.74
CA ILE A 9 -8.23 9.36 -11.45
C ILE A 9 -7.04 8.86 -12.25
N ALA A 10 -6.79 7.57 -12.23
CA ALA A 10 -5.68 6.97 -12.94
C ALA A 10 -5.81 7.13 -14.44
N ASP A 11 -7.03 6.94 -14.97
CA ASP A 11 -7.33 7.08 -16.38
C ASP A 11 -7.12 8.52 -16.84
N ARG A 12 -7.54 9.48 -16.02
CA ARG A 12 -7.35 10.89 -16.31
C ARG A 12 -5.88 11.24 -16.47
N PHE A 13 -5.02 10.80 -15.55
CA PHE A 13 -3.59 11.08 -15.65
C PHE A 13 -2.92 10.31 -16.78
N SER A 14 -3.37 9.09 -17.01
CA SER A 14 -2.85 8.25 -18.08
C SER A 14 -3.13 8.84 -19.47
N LYS A 15 -4.36 9.31 -19.70
CA LYS A 15 -4.79 9.79 -21.02
C LYS A 15 -4.15 11.10 -21.44
N VAL A 16 -3.94 12.00 -20.49
CA VAL A 16 -3.40 13.32 -20.82
C VAL A 16 -1.89 13.39 -20.64
N GLY A 17 -1.26 12.30 -20.22
CA GLY A 17 0.17 12.29 -19.99
C GLY A 17 0.61 13.19 -18.84
N SER A 18 -0.34 13.69 -18.06
CA SER A 18 -0.05 14.58 -16.94
C SER A 18 0.45 13.79 -15.74
N GLN A 19 1.37 14.38 -14.99
CA GLN A 19 1.76 13.86 -13.71
C GLN A 19 0.88 14.50 -12.63
N PRO A 20 0.45 13.74 -11.61
CA PRO A 20 -0.29 14.34 -10.51
C PRO A 20 0.61 15.30 -9.74
N ASP A 21 0.00 16.35 -9.19
CA ASP A 21 0.71 17.30 -8.36
C ASP A 21 1.12 16.63 -7.05
N LEU A 22 2.38 16.81 -6.69
CA LEU A 22 2.91 16.34 -5.41
C LEU A 22 3.13 17.54 -4.51
N THR A 23 2.64 17.46 -3.28
CA THR A 23 2.85 18.49 -2.28
C THR A 23 3.48 17.86 -1.04
N GLU A 24 4.24 18.66 -0.30
CA GLU A 24 4.87 18.19 0.92
C GLU A 24 3.84 17.96 2.00
N LYS A 25 3.82 16.74 2.55
CA LYS A 25 2.87 16.32 3.57
C LYS A 25 3.59 15.50 4.63
N ASN A 26 3.00 15.43 5.80
CA ASN A 26 3.53 14.58 6.86
C ASN A 26 3.07 13.14 6.61
N LEU A 27 4.04 12.27 6.32
CA LEU A 27 3.79 10.87 6.00
C LEU A 27 3.04 10.17 7.14
N ILE A 28 3.43 10.41 8.38
CA ILE A 28 2.82 9.72 9.52
C ILE A 28 1.34 10.07 9.66
N THR A 29 1.00 11.35 9.49
CA THR A 29 -0.39 11.79 9.54
C THR A 29 -1.23 11.11 8.46
N GLU A 30 -0.70 11.02 7.24
CA GLU A 30 -1.45 10.42 6.14
C GLU A 30 -1.59 8.91 6.30
N LEU A 31 -0.56 8.24 6.81
CA LEU A 31 -0.65 6.81 7.12
C LEU A 31 -1.68 6.56 8.22
N GLU A 32 -1.67 7.37 9.26
CA GLU A 32 -2.63 7.22 10.36
C GLU A 32 -4.07 7.35 9.84
N TYR A 33 -4.30 8.30 8.95
CA TYR A 33 -5.61 8.49 8.35
C TYR A 33 -6.07 7.22 7.60
N SER A 34 -5.20 6.68 6.74
CA SER A 34 -5.53 5.48 5.97
C SER A 34 -5.73 4.25 6.86
N ILE A 35 -4.87 4.09 7.86
CA ILE A 35 -4.96 2.98 8.80
C ILE A 35 -6.29 3.04 9.56
N ASP A 36 -6.63 4.20 10.10
CA ASP A 36 -7.89 4.37 10.84
C ASP A 36 -9.10 4.09 9.96
N TYR A 37 -9.06 4.55 8.71
CA TYR A 37 -10.16 4.35 7.77
C TYR A 37 -10.42 2.85 7.56
N ILE A 38 -9.37 2.08 7.33
CA ILE A 38 -9.50 0.63 7.11
C ILE A 38 -9.83 -0.11 8.41
N LYS A 39 -9.18 0.28 9.50
CA LYS A 39 -9.39 -0.35 10.81
C LYS A 39 -10.85 -0.30 11.26
N ARG A 40 -11.50 0.84 11.09
CA ARG A 40 -12.91 1.01 11.48
C ARG A 40 -13.84 0.09 10.69
N ARG A 41 -13.44 -0.33 9.51
CA ARG A 41 -14.24 -1.15 8.61
C ARG A 41 -13.86 -2.62 8.66
N SER A 42 -12.89 -2.96 9.49
CA SER A 42 -12.41 -4.33 9.59
C SER A 42 -12.97 -5.03 10.82
N SER A 43 -12.83 -6.36 10.83
CA SER A 43 -13.22 -7.18 11.97
C SER A 43 -12.32 -6.87 13.18
N LYS A 44 -12.90 -6.89 14.37
CA LYS A 44 -12.12 -6.71 15.61
C LYS A 44 -11.17 -7.88 15.90
N LYS A 45 -11.27 -8.95 15.12
CA LYS A 45 -10.37 -10.10 15.25
C LYS A 45 -8.99 -9.85 14.65
N VAL A 46 -8.84 -8.74 13.92
CA VAL A 46 -7.55 -8.36 13.34
C VAL A 46 -7.00 -7.18 14.11
N SER A 47 -5.79 -7.33 14.63
CA SER A 47 -5.11 -6.24 15.32
C SER A 47 -4.29 -5.41 14.34
N PHE A 48 -4.18 -4.12 14.60
CA PHE A 48 -3.36 -3.20 13.82
C PHE A 48 -2.33 -2.56 14.76
N ASP A 49 -1.07 -2.62 14.37
CA ASP A 49 0.03 -2.02 15.12
C ASP A 49 0.78 -1.07 14.19
N PHE A 50 0.86 0.21 14.57
CA PHE A 50 1.52 1.24 13.78
C PHE A 50 2.75 1.74 14.52
N GLN A 51 3.92 1.54 13.93
CA GLN A 51 5.21 1.88 14.52
C GLN A 51 5.95 2.87 13.63
N TYR A 52 6.53 3.90 14.23
CA TYR A 52 7.32 4.90 13.51
C TYR A 52 8.33 5.54 14.45
N PRO A 53 9.50 5.98 13.92
CA PRO A 53 10.56 6.53 14.78
C PRO A 53 10.33 8.00 15.13
N ASN A 54 9.59 8.73 14.30
CA ASN A 54 9.45 10.18 14.40
C ASN A 54 8.08 10.59 13.86
N PRO A 55 7.27 11.34 14.62
CA PRO A 55 5.94 11.75 14.15
C PRO A 55 5.97 12.80 13.02
N ASN A 56 7.14 13.40 12.76
CA ASN A 56 7.31 14.37 11.69
C ASN A 56 8.22 13.82 10.62
N MET A 57 7.64 13.47 9.47
CA MET A 57 8.40 12.94 8.35
C MET A 57 7.80 13.47 7.05
N GLN A 58 8.46 14.44 6.46
CA GLN A 58 7.92 15.13 5.28
C GLN A 58 8.27 14.37 4.01
N VAL A 59 7.24 14.13 3.20
CA VAL A 59 7.35 13.44 1.92
C VAL A 59 6.45 14.16 0.93
N LYS A 60 6.90 14.31 -0.31
CA LYS A 60 6.06 14.86 -1.36
C LYS A 60 5.13 13.78 -1.86
N MET A 61 3.83 14.06 -1.87
CA MET A 61 2.85 13.09 -2.31
C MET A 61 1.60 13.75 -2.87
N ASN A 62 0.88 12.98 -3.67
CA ASN A 62 -0.52 13.27 -3.97
C ASN A 62 -1.34 12.48 -2.96
N VAL A 63 -2.00 13.18 -2.05
CA VAL A 63 -2.67 12.56 -0.90
C VAL A 63 -3.71 11.52 -1.32
N ILE A 64 -4.53 11.84 -2.32
CA ILE A 64 -5.60 10.94 -2.75
C ILE A 64 -5.02 9.64 -3.29
N LEU A 65 -4.00 9.73 -4.14
CA LEU A 65 -3.37 8.55 -4.73
C LEU A 65 -2.58 7.75 -3.69
N PHE A 66 -1.84 8.46 -2.84
CA PHE A 66 -1.07 7.79 -1.79
C PHE A 66 -1.98 7.02 -0.83
N ASN A 67 -3.05 7.68 -0.37
CA ASN A 67 -3.99 7.02 0.54
C ASN A 67 -4.61 5.79 -0.10
N TRP A 68 -4.90 5.86 -1.39
CA TRP A 68 -5.43 4.71 -2.09
C TRP A 68 -4.47 3.53 -2.11
N VAL A 69 -3.17 3.81 -2.34
CA VAL A 69 -2.16 2.75 -2.34
C VAL A 69 -2.11 2.04 -0.98
N ILE A 70 -2.07 2.83 0.09
CA ILE A 70 -2.00 2.28 1.44
C ILE A 70 -3.27 1.49 1.77
N GLU A 71 -4.44 2.04 1.46
CA GLU A 71 -5.70 1.36 1.71
C GLU A 71 -5.79 0.06 0.93
N ASN A 72 -5.32 0.07 -0.30
CA ASN A 72 -5.33 -1.14 -1.13
C ASN A 72 -4.44 -2.23 -0.55
N LEU A 73 -3.25 -1.86 -0.06
CA LEU A 73 -2.35 -2.82 0.58
C LEU A 73 -2.94 -3.35 1.89
N LEU A 74 -3.60 -2.50 2.67
CA LEU A 74 -4.25 -2.93 3.90
C LEU A 74 -5.43 -3.85 3.62
N LYS A 75 -6.21 -3.58 2.59
CA LYS A 75 -7.30 -4.47 2.17
C LYS A 75 -6.77 -5.83 1.74
N ASN A 76 -5.65 -5.85 1.00
CA ASN A 76 -5.01 -7.11 0.61
C ASN A 76 -4.56 -7.89 1.83
N ALA A 77 -4.01 -7.19 2.83
CA ALA A 77 -3.59 -7.83 4.07
C ALA A 77 -4.77 -8.47 4.79
N LEU A 78 -5.89 -7.74 4.87
CA LEU A 78 -7.11 -8.28 5.49
C LEU A 78 -7.64 -9.50 4.74
N ASP A 79 -7.62 -9.45 3.41
CA ASP A 79 -8.10 -10.58 2.60
C ASP A 79 -7.22 -11.82 2.76
N ALA A 80 -5.94 -11.64 3.06
CA ALA A 80 -5.01 -12.74 3.26
C ALA A 80 -5.16 -13.40 4.63
N ILE A 81 -5.78 -12.71 5.58
CA ILE A 81 -5.98 -13.20 6.94
C ILE A 81 -7.31 -13.95 7.02
N ASP A 82 -7.27 -15.16 7.55
CA ASP A 82 -8.47 -15.97 7.77
C ASP A 82 -8.75 -16.02 9.28
N GLY A 83 -9.82 -15.35 9.70
CA GLY A 83 -10.19 -15.27 11.11
C GLY A 83 -9.38 -14.23 11.88
N ASN A 84 -8.60 -14.68 12.86
CA ASN A 84 -7.76 -13.82 13.69
C ASN A 84 -6.43 -13.55 13.02
N GLY A 85 -5.89 -12.37 13.20
CA GLY A 85 -4.58 -12.06 12.65
C GLY A 85 -4.08 -10.69 13.05
N ASP A 86 -2.90 -10.37 12.55
CA ASP A 86 -2.20 -9.14 12.89
C ASP A 86 -1.72 -8.44 11.64
N ILE A 87 -1.85 -7.12 11.64
CA ILE A 87 -1.28 -6.25 10.61
C ILE A 87 -0.36 -5.27 11.32
N VAL A 88 0.89 -5.21 10.87
CA VAL A 88 1.87 -4.28 11.43
C VAL A 88 2.29 -3.33 10.32
N ILE A 89 2.18 -2.03 10.59
CA ILE A 89 2.65 -1.00 9.69
C ILE A 89 3.85 -0.34 10.38
N LYS A 90 5.02 -0.51 9.80
CA LYS A 90 6.26 -0.01 10.38
C LYS A 90 6.91 0.98 9.44
N VAL A 91 7.24 2.17 9.96
CA VAL A 91 7.95 3.18 9.19
C VAL A 91 9.36 3.29 9.72
N GLU A 92 10.32 3.35 8.80
CA GLU A 92 11.71 3.63 9.11
C GLU A 92 12.18 4.72 8.14
N GLU A 93 13.33 5.30 8.41
CA GLU A 93 13.89 6.32 7.52
C GLU A 93 15.40 6.23 7.50
N ASP A 94 15.97 6.58 6.35
CA ASP A 94 17.39 6.87 6.25
C ASP A 94 17.52 8.34 5.83
N THR A 95 18.72 8.78 5.43
CA THR A 95 18.96 10.16 5.07
C THR A 95 18.06 10.64 3.94
N ASP A 96 17.82 9.79 2.95
CA ASP A 96 17.15 10.19 1.72
C ASP A 96 15.77 9.58 1.50
N HIS A 97 15.39 8.57 2.29
CA HIS A 97 14.17 7.81 2.03
C HIS A 97 13.35 7.56 3.28
N ALA A 98 12.05 7.47 3.06
CA ALA A 98 11.11 6.92 4.04
C ALA A 98 10.76 5.50 3.58
N ILE A 99 10.75 4.56 4.52
CA ILE A 99 10.53 3.14 4.24
C ILE A 99 9.30 2.70 5.02
N ILE A 100 8.31 2.18 4.31
CA ILE A 100 7.04 1.75 4.90
C ILE A 100 6.90 0.25 4.67
N ASP A 101 6.80 -0.52 5.75
CA ASP A 101 6.54 -1.96 5.67
C ASP A 101 5.13 -2.24 6.18
N ILE A 102 4.35 -2.94 5.36
CA ILE A 102 3.01 -3.38 5.73
C ILE A 102 3.05 -4.90 5.77
N SER A 103 2.96 -5.44 6.98
CA SER A 103 3.10 -6.87 7.23
C SER A 103 1.78 -7.45 7.71
N ASP A 104 1.41 -8.61 7.19
CA ASP A 104 0.24 -9.35 7.65
C ASP A 104 0.64 -10.76 8.07
N SER A 105 -0.19 -11.37 8.89
CA SER A 105 0.00 -12.74 9.35
C SER A 105 -0.85 -13.73 8.54
N GLY A 106 -1.15 -13.39 7.29
CA GLY A 106 -2.06 -14.16 6.45
C GLY A 106 -1.44 -15.35 5.75
N LYS A 107 -2.08 -15.73 4.64
CA LYS A 107 -1.71 -16.96 3.92
C LYS A 107 -0.35 -16.92 3.22
N GLY A 108 0.17 -15.74 2.97
CA GLY A 108 1.43 -15.58 2.27
C GLY A 108 1.32 -15.76 0.76
N ILE A 109 2.42 -15.51 0.07
CA ILE A 109 2.50 -15.59 -1.39
C ILE A 109 3.63 -16.56 -1.74
N PRO A 110 3.38 -17.58 -2.58
CA PRO A 110 4.44 -18.46 -3.02
C PRO A 110 5.57 -17.68 -3.71
N ARG A 111 6.81 -18.08 -3.49
CA ARG A 111 7.97 -17.39 -4.02
C ARG A 111 7.90 -17.16 -5.53
N SER A 112 7.39 -18.13 -6.24
CA SER A 112 7.27 -18.05 -7.71
C SER A 112 6.31 -16.96 -8.17
N LYS A 113 5.43 -16.47 -7.28
CA LYS A 113 4.41 -15.47 -7.62
C LYS A 113 4.68 -14.09 -7.05
N GLN A 114 5.73 -13.92 -6.25
CA GLN A 114 5.97 -12.66 -5.57
C GLN A 114 6.25 -11.48 -6.51
N LYS A 115 6.82 -11.73 -7.66
CA LYS A 115 7.03 -10.68 -8.67
C LYS A 115 5.80 -10.47 -9.53
N THR A 116 5.07 -11.55 -9.81
CA THR A 116 3.91 -11.49 -10.71
C THR A 116 2.68 -10.86 -10.08
N VAL A 117 2.64 -10.72 -8.75
CA VAL A 117 1.48 -10.10 -8.08
C VAL A 117 1.22 -8.66 -8.54
N PHE A 118 2.25 -7.99 -9.07
CA PHE A 118 2.11 -6.63 -9.58
C PHE A 118 1.73 -6.57 -11.06
N GLU A 119 1.63 -7.69 -11.74
CA GLU A 119 1.27 -7.73 -13.15
C GLU A 119 -0.25 -7.59 -13.33
N PRO A 120 -0.68 -6.98 -14.44
CA PRO A 120 -2.11 -6.86 -14.72
C PRO A 120 -2.78 -8.23 -14.78
N GLY A 121 -3.98 -8.30 -14.25
CA GLY A 121 -4.78 -9.52 -14.29
C GLY A 121 -4.51 -10.50 -13.15
N TYR A 122 -3.47 -10.31 -12.37
CA TYR A 122 -3.22 -11.18 -11.23
C TYR A 122 -4.24 -10.91 -10.12
N SER A 123 -5.02 -11.90 -9.77
CA SER A 123 -5.93 -11.81 -8.64
C SER A 123 -6.45 -13.17 -8.26
N THR A 124 -6.45 -13.48 -6.96
CA THR A 124 -7.08 -14.68 -6.42
C THR A 124 -8.43 -14.35 -5.79
N LYS A 125 -8.85 -13.09 -5.89
CA LYS A 125 -10.10 -12.62 -5.26
C LYS A 125 -11.24 -12.68 -6.24
N LYS A 126 -12.42 -13.01 -5.74
CA LYS A 126 -13.63 -13.04 -6.57
C LYS A 126 -13.98 -11.68 -7.13
N ARG A 127 -13.64 -10.60 -6.41
CA ARG A 127 -13.90 -9.23 -6.83
C ARG A 127 -12.66 -8.54 -7.35
N GLY A 128 -11.58 -9.30 -7.52
CA GLY A 128 -10.34 -8.72 -7.99
C GLY A 128 -10.43 -8.42 -9.48
N TRP A 129 -10.11 -7.20 -9.83
CA TRP A 129 -10.02 -6.78 -11.22
C TRP A 129 -8.61 -7.00 -11.75
N GLY A 130 -7.72 -7.46 -10.87
CA GLY A 130 -6.34 -7.69 -11.21
C GLY A 130 -5.54 -6.41 -11.40
N LEU A 131 -6.07 -5.28 -10.96
CA LEU A 131 -5.43 -3.98 -11.17
C LEU A 131 -4.94 -3.33 -9.88
N GLY A 132 -5.33 -3.83 -8.70
CA GLY A 132 -5.00 -3.18 -7.43
C GLY A 132 -3.51 -2.99 -7.21
N LEU A 133 -2.74 -4.07 -7.28
CA LEU A 133 -1.29 -4.00 -7.07
C LEU A 133 -0.57 -3.39 -8.28
N THR A 134 -1.06 -3.64 -9.49
CA THR A 134 -0.51 -3.01 -10.70
C THR A 134 -0.59 -1.50 -10.61
N LEU A 135 -1.76 -0.99 -10.21
CA LEU A 135 -1.97 0.44 -10.08
C LEU A 135 -1.21 1.02 -8.90
N ALA A 136 -1.14 0.27 -7.79
CA ALA A 136 -0.34 0.70 -6.63
C ALA A 136 1.12 0.88 -7.03
N LYS A 137 1.67 -0.04 -7.83
CA LYS A 137 3.04 0.06 -8.31
C LYS A 137 3.22 1.28 -9.22
N ARG A 138 2.29 1.50 -10.13
CA ARG A 138 2.34 2.66 -11.03
C ARG A 138 2.31 3.97 -10.24
N ILE A 139 1.41 4.08 -9.29
CA ILE A 139 1.29 5.28 -8.46
C ILE A 139 2.58 5.51 -7.68
N THR A 140 3.09 4.47 -7.04
CA THR A 140 4.28 4.57 -6.22
C THR A 140 5.52 4.89 -7.05
N GLU A 141 5.73 4.19 -8.15
CA GLU A 141 6.96 4.30 -8.91
C GLU A 141 6.94 5.40 -9.95
N SER A 142 5.86 5.49 -10.72
CA SER A 142 5.79 6.50 -11.79
C SER A 142 5.48 7.88 -11.28
N TYR A 143 4.55 7.99 -10.32
CA TYR A 143 4.10 9.30 -9.84
C TYR A 143 4.85 9.78 -8.61
N HIS A 144 5.18 8.90 -7.68
CA HIS A 144 5.86 9.28 -6.45
C HIS A 144 7.37 9.01 -6.47
N LYS A 145 7.88 8.46 -7.56
CA LYS A 145 9.31 8.19 -7.75
C LYS A 145 9.91 7.27 -6.69
N GLY A 146 9.09 6.38 -6.16
CA GLY A 146 9.49 5.42 -5.15
C GLY A 146 9.60 4.00 -5.70
N LYS A 147 9.53 3.06 -4.78
CA LYS A 147 9.54 1.63 -5.11
C LYS A 147 8.53 0.90 -4.26
N ILE A 148 7.95 -0.17 -4.79
CA ILE A 148 7.07 -1.07 -4.04
C ILE A 148 7.39 -2.51 -4.45
N PHE A 149 7.52 -3.38 -3.46
CA PHE A 149 7.85 -4.79 -3.72
C PHE A 149 7.49 -5.66 -2.52
N VAL A 150 7.48 -6.96 -2.74
CA VAL A 150 7.32 -7.93 -1.66
C VAL A 150 8.68 -8.09 -0.99
N LYS A 151 8.80 -7.63 0.25
CA LYS A 151 10.05 -7.75 1.00
C LYS A 151 10.29 -9.19 1.43
N GLN A 152 9.26 -9.83 1.96
CA GLN A 152 9.31 -11.23 2.33
C GLN A 152 7.89 -11.80 2.39
N SER A 153 7.78 -13.07 2.07
CA SER A 153 6.53 -13.80 2.16
C SER A 153 6.82 -15.28 2.08
N ALA A 154 6.01 -16.08 2.75
CA ALA A 154 6.08 -17.53 2.65
C ALA A 154 4.68 -18.08 2.92
N PRO A 155 4.30 -19.19 2.27
CA PRO A 155 2.99 -19.79 2.52
C PRO A 155 2.76 -20.07 4.00
N GLY A 156 1.65 -19.60 4.53
CA GLY A 156 1.28 -19.77 5.94
C GLY A 156 2.01 -18.85 6.92
N LYS A 157 2.91 -17.99 6.44
CA LYS A 157 3.72 -17.12 7.32
C LYS A 157 3.49 -15.64 7.08
N GLY A 158 2.54 -15.29 6.23
CA GLY A 158 2.21 -13.89 5.98
C GLY A 158 3.09 -13.25 4.93
N THR A 159 2.87 -11.96 4.73
CA THR A 159 3.53 -11.17 3.69
C THR A 159 3.91 -9.80 4.23
N THR A 160 5.07 -9.30 3.81
CA THR A 160 5.47 -7.91 4.05
C THR A 160 5.68 -7.23 2.71
N PHE A 161 4.88 -6.20 2.44
CA PHE A 161 5.11 -5.29 1.33
C PHE A 161 5.92 -4.11 1.81
N ARG A 162 6.89 -3.70 1.02
CA ARG A 162 7.71 -2.53 1.33
C ARG A 162 7.52 -1.45 0.28
N ILE A 163 7.33 -0.22 0.76
CA ILE A 163 7.30 0.97 -0.07
C ILE A 163 8.47 1.86 0.35
N ILE A 164 9.23 2.34 -0.62
CA ILE A 164 10.33 3.27 -0.38
C ILE A 164 10.00 4.56 -1.13
N LEU A 165 9.98 5.68 -0.41
CA LEU A 165 9.70 6.99 -0.98
C LEU A 165 10.84 7.96 -0.73
N PRO A 166 11.16 8.84 -1.68
CA PRO A 166 12.14 9.90 -1.42
C PRO A 166 11.59 10.85 -0.36
N LYS A 167 12.45 11.29 0.55
CA LYS A 167 12.10 12.32 1.54
C LYS A 167 12.18 13.69 0.89
N SER A 168 11.38 14.61 1.41
CA SER A 168 11.45 16.01 0.96
C SER A 168 12.67 16.72 1.47
#